data_d81a7046901ae29d2319c1d7c23bfe54
#
_entry.id   d81a7046901ae29d2319c1d7c23bfe54
#
_cell.length_a   1.000
_cell.length_b   1.000
_cell.length_c   1.000
_cell.angle_alpha   90.00
_cell.angle_beta   90.00
_cell.angle_gamma   90.00
#
_symmetry.space_group_name_H-M   'P 1'
#
loop_
_entity.id
_entity.type
_entity.pdbx_description
1 polymer ?
#
loop_
_entity_poly.entity_id
_entity_poly.type
_entity_poly.pdbx_seq_one_letter_code
_entity_poly.pdbx_strand_id
1 'polypeptide(L)'
;MLSALLLIPIIGSLVLLPISEDTGVTRMKQIALATSMVNFILSVVLWGEFDSSSLQYQFVQEFNSLSFCHLNIGIDGISLYFVLLTTFITPLCILSNWDNIKFGMKYFLIAFLLMESLLIAVFVVLDLMLFYIFFESVLIPMFLVVGIWGGSVTRIRASFLLFLYTLAGSLFMLLYIMVIYYNVGSTDFTVVSLSDMSLSGQKVLWLGFFLSFAVKTPLAPFHMWLPRAHAEAPLAGSILLAGVFLKLATYGYLRILIGLMPDATSYFSPLVQTIAVVTLIYSSLATLRQVDFKALVAYSSISHMAIVILGLFSNTIVGIEGAIALSIAHGVISPAMFTLVGGVLYDRFHTRVIRYYRGLTVYMPVFAALFFVTTAFNMAVPLSLNWVGEALSLAGIF
;
A
#
# COMPACT_ATOMS: atom_id res chain seq x y z
N MET A 1 19.80 3.97 -12.20
CA MET A 1 18.35 4.25 -12.27
C MET A 1 17.65 4.13 -10.94
N LEU A 2 17.76 3.01 -10.19
CA LEU A 2 17.05 2.83 -8.92
C LEU A 2 17.38 3.89 -7.87
N SER A 3 18.64 4.23 -7.70
CA SER A 3 19.05 5.33 -6.81
C SER A 3 18.43 6.66 -7.19
N ALA A 4 18.25 6.93 -8.50
CA ALA A 4 17.58 8.14 -8.96
C ALA A 4 16.09 8.16 -8.59
N LEU A 5 15.36 7.02 -8.72
CA LEU A 5 13.97 6.91 -8.29
C LEU A 5 13.77 7.21 -6.80
N LEU A 6 14.75 6.84 -5.97
CA LEU A 6 14.73 7.12 -4.52
C LEU A 6 15.07 8.59 -4.22
N LEU A 7 16.04 9.17 -4.95
CA LEU A 7 16.58 10.50 -4.66
C LEU A 7 15.74 11.64 -5.23
N ILE A 8 15.09 11.46 -6.38
CA ILE A 8 14.30 12.53 -7.04
C ILE A 8 13.22 13.10 -6.09
N PRO A 9 12.37 12.32 -5.42
CA PRO A 9 11.39 12.89 -4.51
C PRO A 9 12.02 13.55 -3.28
N ILE A 10 13.15 13.02 -2.79
CA ILE A 10 13.90 13.62 -1.68
C ILE A 10 14.44 15.00 -2.10
N ILE A 11 15.10 15.08 -3.27
CA ILE A 11 15.58 16.35 -3.82
C ILE A 11 14.40 17.32 -4.01
N GLY A 12 13.29 16.85 -4.56
CA GLY A 12 12.07 17.63 -4.67
C GLY A 12 11.58 18.19 -3.34
N SER A 13 11.61 17.39 -2.28
CA SER A 13 11.25 17.83 -0.93
C SER A 13 12.21 18.90 -0.38
N LEU A 14 13.52 18.76 -0.63
CA LEU A 14 14.54 19.74 -0.23
C LEU A 14 14.38 21.08 -0.99
N VAL A 15 14.06 21.03 -2.29
CA VAL A 15 13.81 22.24 -3.10
C VAL A 15 12.59 23.03 -2.59
N LEU A 16 11.62 22.36 -1.98
CA LEU A 16 10.44 23.03 -1.38
C LEU A 16 10.77 23.78 -0.08
N LEU A 17 11.82 23.40 0.65
CA LEU A 17 12.15 23.98 1.96
C LEU A 17 12.37 25.51 1.94
N PRO A 18 13.14 26.11 1.00
CA PRO A 18 13.40 27.57 0.99
C PRO A 18 12.21 28.41 0.51
N ILE A 19 11.17 27.80 -0.08
CA ILE A 19 10.04 28.56 -0.65
C ILE A 19 9.09 28.97 0.48
N SER A 20 8.71 30.27 0.54
CA SER A 20 7.75 30.80 1.49
C SER A 20 6.31 30.42 1.12
N GLU A 21 5.47 30.12 2.11
CA GLU A 21 4.05 29.77 1.89
C GLU A 21 3.21 30.97 1.42
N ASP A 22 3.55 32.18 1.81
CA ASP A 22 2.72 33.37 1.57
C ASP A 22 2.63 33.75 0.08
N THR A 23 3.70 33.52 -0.68
CA THR A 23 3.78 33.96 -2.09
C THR A 23 4.01 32.83 -3.08
N GLY A 24 4.33 31.64 -2.62
CA GLY A 24 4.85 30.55 -3.45
C GLY A 24 3.99 29.30 -3.58
N VAL A 25 2.76 29.26 -3.07
CA VAL A 25 1.91 28.06 -3.03
C VAL A 25 1.77 27.38 -4.40
N THR A 26 1.48 28.17 -5.44
CA THR A 26 1.33 27.62 -6.80
C THR A 26 2.64 27.03 -7.33
N ARG A 27 3.77 27.70 -7.05
CA ARG A 27 5.10 27.19 -7.45
C ARG A 27 5.44 25.89 -6.71
N MET A 28 5.14 25.80 -5.40
CA MET A 28 5.36 24.59 -4.62
C MET A 28 4.57 23.41 -5.18
N LYS A 29 3.28 23.61 -5.51
CA LYS A 29 2.43 22.59 -6.15
C LYS A 29 3.00 22.14 -7.51
N GLN A 30 3.44 23.08 -8.34
CA GLN A 30 4.04 22.78 -9.64
C GLN A 30 5.35 22.00 -9.51
N ILE A 31 6.23 22.37 -8.56
CA ILE A 31 7.49 21.67 -8.33
C ILE A 31 7.21 20.24 -7.82
N ALA A 32 6.31 20.07 -6.85
CA ALA A 32 5.96 18.77 -6.33
C ALA A 32 5.33 17.87 -7.42
N LEU A 33 4.47 18.43 -8.25
CA LEU A 33 3.88 17.70 -9.37
C LEU A 33 4.94 17.35 -10.42
N ALA A 34 5.82 18.28 -10.78
CA ALA A 34 6.89 18.02 -11.73
C ALA A 34 7.85 16.93 -11.25
N THR A 35 8.26 16.96 -9.97
CA THR A 35 9.14 15.93 -9.39
C THR A 35 8.49 14.56 -9.40
N SER A 36 7.22 14.44 -8.99
CA SER A 36 6.50 13.15 -9.01
C SER A 36 6.25 12.64 -10.44
N MET A 37 5.97 13.54 -11.40
CA MET A 37 5.83 13.17 -12.82
C MET A 37 7.15 12.70 -13.44
N VAL A 38 8.27 13.37 -13.14
CA VAL A 38 9.60 12.93 -13.59
C VAL A 38 9.91 11.54 -13.03
N ASN A 39 9.58 11.31 -11.76
CA ASN A 39 9.79 10.01 -11.12
C ASN A 39 8.92 8.91 -11.76
N PHE A 40 7.67 9.22 -12.10
CA PHE A 40 6.79 8.31 -12.85
C PHE A 40 7.35 7.98 -14.23
N ILE A 41 7.80 8.99 -15.01
CA ILE A 41 8.40 8.77 -16.32
C ILE A 41 9.64 7.88 -16.20
N LEU A 42 10.49 8.10 -15.20
CA LEU A 42 11.67 7.28 -14.96
C LEU A 42 11.31 5.83 -14.63
N SER A 43 10.23 5.60 -13.87
CA SER A 43 9.75 4.23 -13.58
C SER A 43 9.19 3.54 -14.83
N VAL A 44 8.56 4.27 -15.75
CA VAL A 44 8.11 3.72 -17.04
C VAL A 44 9.30 3.37 -17.95
N VAL A 45 10.35 4.19 -17.96
CA VAL A 45 11.59 3.87 -18.69
C VAL A 45 12.24 2.60 -18.10
N LEU A 46 12.29 2.51 -16.77
CA LEU A 46 12.79 1.30 -16.09
C LEU A 46 12.01 0.04 -16.48
N TRP A 47 10.68 0.16 -16.61
CA TRP A 47 9.84 -0.94 -17.08
C TRP A 47 10.16 -1.34 -18.53
N GLY A 48 10.45 -0.37 -19.39
CA GLY A 48 10.84 -0.63 -20.78
C GLY A 48 12.19 -1.33 -20.93
N GLU A 49 13.12 -1.09 -20.00
CA GLU A 49 14.45 -1.73 -20.00
C GLU A 49 14.50 -3.04 -19.22
N PHE A 50 13.41 -3.42 -18.55
CA PHE A 50 13.34 -4.63 -17.74
C PHE A 50 13.26 -5.88 -18.62
N ASP A 51 14.20 -6.83 -18.42
CA ASP A 51 14.21 -8.11 -19.13
C ASP A 51 13.34 -9.15 -18.37
N SER A 52 12.18 -9.47 -18.95
CA SER A 52 11.23 -10.43 -18.38
C SER A 52 11.71 -11.90 -18.45
N SER A 53 12.77 -12.20 -19.19
CA SER A 53 13.31 -13.55 -19.33
C SER A 53 14.27 -13.92 -18.19
N SER A 54 14.82 -12.93 -17.49
CA SER A 54 15.77 -13.12 -16.39
C SER A 54 15.04 -13.39 -15.07
N LEU A 55 15.47 -14.45 -14.35
CA LEU A 55 14.98 -14.79 -13.01
C LEU A 55 15.76 -14.07 -11.89
N GLN A 56 16.84 -13.37 -12.22
CA GLN A 56 17.68 -12.68 -11.26
C GLN A 56 17.19 -11.25 -11.01
N TYR A 57 17.61 -10.67 -9.87
CA TYR A 57 17.40 -9.25 -9.61
C TYR A 57 18.13 -8.41 -10.65
N GLN A 58 17.47 -7.39 -11.17
CA GLN A 58 18.00 -6.48 -12.17
C GLN A 58 18.27 -5.11 -11.57
N PHE A 59 19.10 -4.32 -12.25
CA PHE A 59 19.53 -3.00 -11.82
C PHE A 59 20.13 -2.97 -10.41
N VAL A 60 20.75 -4.08 -10.00
CA VAL A 60 21.33 -4.23 -8.67
C VAL A 60 22.40 -3.17 -8.43
N GLN A 61 22.31 -2.49 -7.31
CA GLN A 61 23.30 -1.54 -6.82
C GLN A 61 23.64 -1.92 -5.40
N GLU A 62 24.93 -2.23 -5.18
CA GLU A 62 25.46 -2.58 -3.89
C GLU A 62 26.22 -1.38 -3.32
N PHE A 63 25.79 -0.92 -2.17
CA PHE A 63 26.49 0.11 -1.43
C PHE A 63 27.19 -0.54 -0.22
N ASN A 64 28.45 -0.17 0.02
CA ASN A 64 29.26 -0.75 1.09
C ASN A 64 28.55 -0.70 2.45
N SER A 65 28.68 -1.79 3.17
CA SER A 65 27.99 -2.15 4.39
C SER A 65 28.04 -1.12 5.53
N LEU A 66 26.89 -0.79 6.04
CA LEU A 66 26.75 -0.47 7.46
C LEU A 66 26.88 -1.80 8.21
N SER A 67 27.78 -1.92 9.16
CA SER A 67 28.30 -3.15 9.79
C SER A 67 27.28 -4.29 10.09
N PHE A 68 26.00 -4.03 10.16
CA PHE A 68 24.93 -4.99 10.46
C PHE A 68 23.84 -5.09 9.36
N CYS A 69 23.78 -4.19 8.39
CA CYS A 69 22.88 -4.25 7.25
C CYS A 69 23.58 -3.82 5.97
N HIS A 70 23.14 -4.38 4.84
CA HIS A 70 23.69 -4.12 3.53
C HIS A 70 22.68 -3.31 2.71
N LEU A 71 23.05 -2.08 2.30
CA LEU A 71 22.22 -1.28 1.45
C LEU A 71 22.31 -1.81 0.00
N ASN A 72 21.68 -2.94 -0.24
CA ASN A 72 21.55 -3.53 -1.56
C ASN A 72 20.17 -3.22 -2.08
N ILE A 73 20.11 -2.66 -3.29
CA ILE A 73 18.85 -2.36 -3.96
C ILE A 73 18.80 -3.10 -5.31
N GLY A 74 17.65 -3.65 -5.62
CA GLY A 74 17.41 -4.38 -6.86
C GLY A 74 15.93 -4.54 -7.13
N ILE A 75 15.58 -4.85 -8.36
CA ILE A 75 14.20 -5.04 -8.79
C ILE A 75 14.03 -6.41 -9.45
N ASP A 76 12.89 -7.03 -9.18
CA ASP A 76 12.35 -8.16 -9.91
C ASP A 76 10.97 -7.83 -10.49
N GLY A 77 10.36 -8.77 -11.21
CA GLY A 77 9.07 -8.57 -11.86
C GLY A 77 7.95 -8.16 -10.90
N ILE A 78 7.97 -8.62 -9.64
CA ILE A 78 6.95 -8.27 -8.63
C ILE A 78 7.17 -6.83 -8.14
N SER A 79 8.40 -6.50 -7.73
CA SER A 79 8.72 -5.18 -7.21
C SER A 79 8.53 -4.07 -8.25
N LEU A 80 8.80 -4.36 -9.52
CA LEU A 80 8.62 -3.43 -10.64
C LEU A 80 7.19 -2.89 -10.72
N TYR A 81 6.18 -3.76 -10.67
CA TYR A 81 4.78 -3.34 -10.76
C TYR A 81 4.32 -2.54 -9.53
N PHE A 82 4.82 -2.85 -8.33
CA PHE A 82 4.52 -2.06 -7.14
C PHE A 82 5.22 -0.70 -7.16
N VAL A 83 6.43 -0.61 -7.72
CA VAL A 83 7.10 0.67 -7.95
C VAL A 83 6.33 1.52 -8.95
N LEU A 84 5.92 0.95 -10.09
CA LEU A 84 5.09 1.63 -11.09
C LEU A 84 3.77 2.14 -10.49
N LEU A 85 3.10 1.30 -9.68
CA LEU A 85 1.88 1.70 -8.99
C LEU A 85 2.11 2.88 -8.05
N THR A 86 3.21 2.86 -7.29
CA THR A 86 3.55 3.93 -6.34
C THR A 86 3.80 5.24 -7.05
N THR A 87 4.66 5.23 -8.08
CA THR A 87 4.98 6.42 -8.87
C THR A 87 3.80 6.95 -9.68
N PHE A 88 2.84 6.10 -10.06
CA PHE A 88 1.59 6.51 -10.71
C PHE A 88 0.63 7.19 -9.73
N ILE A 89 0.50 6.68 -8.51
CA ILE A 89 -0.46 7.18 -7.52
C ILE A 89 -0.03 8.54 -6.93
N THR A 90 1.26 8.81 -6.78
CA THR A 90 1.73 10.03 -6.11
C THR A 90 1.39 11.33 -6.86
N PRO A 91 1.52 11.47 -8.19
CA PRO A 91 1.02 12.63 -8.92
C PRO A 91 -0.49 12.84 -8.77
N LEU A 92 -1.26 11.73 -8.75
CA LEU A 92 -2.71 11.78 -8.54
C LEU A 92 -3.07 12.29 -7.13
N CYS A 93 -2.30 11.92 -6.12
CA CYS A 93 -2.45 12.44 -4.76
C CYS A 93 -2.25 13.97 -4.71
N ILE A 94 -1.23 14.48 -5.40
CA ILE A 94 -0.94 15.93 -5.46
C ILE A 94 -2.06 16.66 -6.22
N LEU A 95 -2.49 16.13 -7.37
CA LEU A 95 -3.56 16.71 -8.18
C LEU A 95 -4.92 16.70 -7.46
N SER A 96 -5.24 15.61 -6.76
CA SER A 96 -6.53 15.46 -6.10
C SER A 96 -6.76 16.47 -4.96
N ASN A 97 -5.69 16.97 -4.37
CA ASN A 97 -5.77 17.94 -3.26
C ASN A 97 -5.27 19.34 -3.64
N TRP A 98 -5.34 19.67 -4.94
CA TRP A 98 -4.79 20.93 -5.45
C TRP A 98 -5.34 22.18 -4.75
N ASP A 99 -6.65 22.23 -4.48
CA ASP A 99 -7.32 23.39 -3.88
C ASP A 99 -7.90 23.14 -2.47
N ASN A 100 -7.85 21.88 -1.98
CA ASN A 100 -8.53 21.48 -0.75
C ASN A 100 -7.73 21.79 0.51
N ILE A 101 -6.41 21.86 0.42
CA ILE A 101 -5.52 22.13 1.56
C ILE A 101 -5.36 23.64 1.73
N LYS A 102 -5.85 24.18 2.85
CA LYS A 102 -5.87 25.61 3.14
C LYS A 102 -4.70 26.08 4.02
N PHE A 103 -4.03 25.18 4.74
CA PHE A 103 -2.92 25.53 5.63
C PHE A 103 -1.80 24.49 5.57
N GLY A 104 -0.55 24.95 5.72
CA GLY A 104 0.62 24.09 5.76
C GLY A 104 0.83 23.28 4.48
N MET A 105 0.52 23.85 3.31
CA MET A 105 0.63 23.17 2.01
C MET A 105 2.04 22.69 1.73
N LYS A 106 3.04 23.44 2.14
CA LYS A 106 4.47 23.10 2.04
C LYS A 106 4.79 21.77 2.70
N TYR A 107 4.40 21.64 3.98
CA TYR A 107 4.67 20.42 4.75
C TYR A 107 3.86 19.21 4.24
N PHE A 108 2.66 19.47 3.74
CA PHE A 108 1.84 18.46 3.09
C PHE A 108 2.54 17.87 1.85
N LEU A 109 3.03 18.72 0.94
CA LEU A 109 3.74 18.29 -0.26
C LEU A 109 5.06 17.58 0.06
N ILE A 110 5.83 18.10 1.03
CA ILE A 110 7.05 17.43 1.51
C ILE A 110 6.73 16.05 2.07
N ALA A 111 5.67 15.90 2.86
CA ALA A 111 5.27 14.59 3.41
C ALA A 111 4.93 13.59 2.29
N PHE A 112 4.24 14.01 1.22
CA PHE A 112 3.92 13.13 0.10
C PHE A 112 5.14 12.72 -0.72
N LEU A 113 6.06 13.64 -1.01
CA LEU A 113 7.31 13.32 -1.70
C LEU A 113 8.21 12.39 -0.86
N LEU A 114 8.30 12.61 0.45
CA LEU A 114 9.01 11.70 1.34
C LEU A 114 8.34 10.31 1.40
N MET A 115 7.01 10.26 1.46
CA MET A 115 6.29 8.98 1.41
C MET A 115 6.55 8.23 0.09
N GLU A 116 6.62 8.93 -1.04
CA GLU A 116 6.95 8.31 -2.33
C GLU A 116 8.30 7.60 -2.28
N SER A 117 9.36 8.29 -1.83
CA SER A 117 10.69 7.68 -1.75
C SER A 117 10.74 6.51 -0.76
N LEU A 118 10.10 6.63 0.42
CA LEU A 118 10.05 5.56 1.41
C LEU A 118 9.28 4.33 0.90
N LEU A 119 8.16 4.53 0.21
CA LEU A 119 7.37 3.44 -0.38
C LEU A 119 8.14 2.71 -1.47
N ILE A 120 8.83 3.44 -2.35
CA ILE A 120 9.68 2.84 -3.38
C ILE A 120 10.80 2.05 -2.70
N ALA A 121 11.44 2.59 -1.65
CA ALA A 121 12.52 1.92 -0.93
C ALA A 121 12.09 0.55 -0.37
N VAL A 122 10.85 0.43 0.16
CA VAL A 122 10.32 -0.86 0.66
C VAL A 122 10.31 -1.93 -0.43
N PHE A 123 9.97 -1.56 -1.68
CA PHE A 123 9.87 -2.52 -2.79
C PHE A 123 11.20 -2.87 -3.46
N VAL A 124 12.23 -2.04 -3.26
CA VAL A 124 13.50 -2.13 -3.98
C VAL A 124 14.63 -2.70 -3.10
N VAL A 125 14.53 -2.59 -1.78
CA VAL A 125 15.56 -3.05 -0.86
C VAL A 125 15.59 -4.58 -0.78
N LEU A 126 16.82 -5.14 -0.78
CA LEU A 126 17.11 -6.58 -0.73
C LEU A 126 17.60 -7.06 0.64
N ASP A 127 17.36 -6.29 1.69
CA ASP A 127 17.77 -6.58 3.08
C ASP A 127 16.55 -6.52 4.02
N LEU A 128 16.39 -7.52 4.90
CA LEU A 128 15.28 -7.63 5.85
C LEU A 128 15.22 -6.47 6.85
N MET A 129 16.39 -6.03 7.36
CA MET A 129 16.43 -4.96 8.34
C MET A 129 16.08 -3.62 7.72
N LEU A 130 16.60 -3.33 6.53
CA LEU A 130 16.26 -2.13 5.78
C LEU A 130 14.79 -2.15 5.30
N PHE A 131 14.28 -3.32 4.89
CA PHE A 131 12.86 -3.49 4.60
C PHE A 131 12.01 -3.07 5.81
N TYR A 132 12.34 -3.55 7.02
CA TYR A 132 11.65 -3.17 8.25
C TYR A 132 11.71 -1.65 8.51
N ILE A 133 12.91 -1.07 8.41
CA ILE A 133 13.10 0.37 8.67
C ILE A 133 12.24 1.21 7.72
N PHE A 134 12.26 0.93 6.42
CA PHE A 134 11.45 1.67 5.46
C PHE A 134 9.96 1.40 5.61
N PHE A 135 9.57 0.13 5.86
CA PHE A 135 8.19 -0.27 6.10
C PHE A 135 7.54 0.46 7.28
N GLU A 136 8.31 0.74 8.35
CA GLU A 136 7.85 1.52 9.50
C GLU A 136 7.98 3.03 9.29
N SER A 137 9.02 3.48 8.62
CA SER A 137 9.25 4.93 8.40
C SER A 137 8.11 5.59 7.62
N VAL A 138 7.43 4.86 6.73
CA VAL A 138 6.25 5.37 6.01
C VAL A 138 5.12 5.76 6.97
N LEU A 139 5.03 5.16 8.15
CA LEU A 139 3.99 5.46 9.14
C LEU A 139 4.09 6.89 9.68
N ILE A 140 5.30 7.43 9.82
CA ILE A 140 5.52 8.76 10.41
C ILE A 140 4.86 9.86 9.57
N PRO A 141 5.20 10.03 8.27
CA PRO A 141 4.53 11.04 7.46
C PRO A 141 3.04 10.76 7.29
N MET A 142 2.62 9.48 7.24
CA MET A 142 1.20 9.14 7.14
C MET A 142 0.41 9.51 8.39
N PHE A 143 0.98 9.28 9.58
CA PHE A 143 0.42 9.73 10.87
C PHE A 143 0.21 11.25 10.88
N LEU A 144 1.21 12.01 10.42
CA LEU A 144 1.14 13.48 10.32
C LEU A 144 0.06 13.91 9.29
N VAL A 145 0.00 13.28 8.13
CA VAL A 145 -1.00 13.59 7.10
C VAL A 145 -2.42 13.39 7.62
N VAL A 146 -2.70 12.29 8.29
CA VAL A 146 -4.04 12.02 8.86
C VAL A 146 -4.32 12.92 10.05
N GLY A 147 -3.37 13.12 10.94
CA GLY A 147 -3.56 13.88 12.18
C GLY A 147 -3.69 15.39 12.00
N ILE A 148 -2.93 15.97 11.05
CA ILE A 148 -2.90 17.42 10.81
C ILE A 148 -3.98 17.84 9.80
N TRP A 149 -4.05 17.19 8.65
CA TRP A 149 -4.94 17.56 7.53
C TRP A 149 -6.23 16.75 7.43
N GLY A 150 -6.51 15.89 8.40
CA GLY A 150 -7.74 15.10 8.45
C GLY A 150 -9.01 15.96 8.60
N GLY A 151 -10.14 15.39 8.18
CA GLY A 151 -11.39 16.14 7.96
C GLY A 151 -12.21 16.48 9.22
N SER A 152 -12.03 15.78 10.34
CA SER A 152 -12.87 15.98 11.54
C SER A 152 -12.07 16.05 12.85
N VAL A 153 -12.75 16.33 13.95
CA VAL A 153 -12.14 16.38 15.29
C VAL A 153 -11.57 15.02 15.71
N THR A 154 -12.15 13.92 15.22
CA THR A 154 -11.71 12.54 15.53
C THR A 154 -10.48 12.09 14.76
N ARG A 155 -9.92 12.93 13.88
CA ARG A 155 -8.71 12.65 13.09
C ARG A 155 -7.50 12.25 13.92
N ILE A 156 -7.31 12.91 15.08
CA ILE A 156 -6.18 12.60 15.99
C ILE A 156 -6.31 11.17 16.53
N ARG A 157 -7.52 10.77 16.95
CA ARG A 157 -7.76 9.39 17.39
C ARG A 157 -7.56 8.37 16.27
N ALA A 158 -7.97 8.70 15.05
CA ALA A 158 -7.79 7.83 13.88
C ALA A 158 -6.31 7.67 13.50
N SER A 159 -5.52 8.75 13.56
CA SER A 159 -4.08 8.70 13.31
C SER A 159 -3.33 7.86 14.36
N PHE A 160 -3.68 8.01 15.66
CA PHE A 160 -3.12 7.17 16.72
C PHE A 160 -3.52 5.71 16.56
N LEU A 161 -4.75 5.39 16.16
CA LEU A 161 -5.16 4.01 15.88
C LEU A 161 -4.34 3.41 14.74
N LEU A 162 -4.19 4.12 13.62
CA LEU A 162 -3.34 3.69 12.51
C LEU A 162 -1.92 3.40 12.99
N PHE A 163 -1.32 4.34 13.70
CA PHE A 163 0.07 4.23 14.15
C PHE A 163 0.27 3.11 15.17
N LEU A 164 -0.55 3.05 16.23
CA LEU A 164 -0.39 2.07 17.30
C LEU A 164 -0.69 0.63 16.86
N TYR A 165 -1.73 0.41 16.03
CA TYR A 165 -2.03 -0.93 15.51
C TYR A 165 -0.90 -1.47 14.64
N THR A 166 -0.42 -0.65 13.71
CA THR A 166 0.62 -1.08 12.77
C THR A 166 1.97 -1.23 13.47
N LEU A 167 2.34 -0.31 14.37
CA LEU A 167 3.57 -0.41 15.15
C LEU A 167 3.56 -1.64 16.08
N ALA A 168 2.44 -1.90 16.78
CA ALA A 168 2.34 -3.05 17.66
C ALA A 168 2.54 -4.38 16.90
N GLY A 169 2.00 -4.48 15.68
CA GLY A 169 2.21 -5.64 14.81
C GLY A 169 3.66 -5.79 14.37
N SER A 170 4.29 -4.70 13.95
CA SER A 170 5.63 -4.74 13.37
C SER A 170 6.76 -4.92 14.39
N LEU A 171 6.54 -4.62 15.67
CA LEU A 171 7.51 -4.92 16.72
C LEU A 171 7.83 -6.42 16.79
N PHE A 172 6.86 -7.29 16.54
CA PHE A 172 7.12 -8.73 16.45
C PHE A 172 8.04 -9.05 15.26
N MET A 173 7.83 -8.42 14.10
CA MET A 173 8.72 -8.59 12.95
C MET A 173 10.15 -8.19 13.28
N LEU A 174 10.38 -7.07 13.98
CA LEU A 174 11.72 -6.64 14.41
C LEU A 174 12.41 -7.68 15.27
N LEU A 175 11.71 -8.22 16.27
CA LEU A 175 12.27 -9.25 17.16
C LEU A 175 12.75 -10.48 16.36
N TYR A 176 11.94 -10.91 15.38
CA TYR A 176 12.30 -12.08 14.57
C TYR A 176 13.39 -11.80 13.53
N ILE A 177 13.51 -10.58 13.02
CA ILE A 177 14.66 -10.16 12.20
C ILE A 177 15.96 -10.26 13.02
N MET A 178 15.94 -9.83 14.29
CA MET A 178 17.09 -9.98 15.18
C MET A 178 17.45 -11.44 15.44
N VAL A 179 16.45 -12.32 15.57
CA VAL A 179 16.70 -13.77 15.71
C VAL A 179 17.31 -14.36 14.43
N ILE A 180 16.87 -13.95 13.25
CA ILE A 180 17.47 -14.35 11.97
C ILE A 180 18.93 -13.89 11.92
N TYR A 181 19.18 -12.63 12.22
CA TYR A 181 20.55 -12.08 12.24
C TYR A 181 21.47 -12.83 13.19
N TYR A 182 20.98 -13.17 14.39
CA TYR A 182 21.77 -13.94 15.38
C TYR A 182 22.12 -15.34 14.88
N ASN A 183 21.22 -16.01 14.16
CA ASN A 183 21.42 -17.38 13.69
C ASN A 183 22.19 -17.47 12.38
N VAL A 184 21.97 -16.53 11.44
CA VAL A 184 22.52 -16.56 10.08
C VAL A 184 23.74 -15.64 9.93
N GLY A 185 23.85 -14.60 10.77
CA GLY A 185 24.91 -13.58 10.70
C GLY A 185 24.67 -12.50 9.64
N SER A 186 23.58 -12.54 8.88
CA SER A 186 23.22 -11.56 7.85
C SER A 186 21.69 -11.38 7.77
N THR A 187 21.27 -10.21 7.29
CA THR A 187 19.87 -9.87 7.00
C THR A 187 19.56 -9.78 5.50
N ASP A 188 20.54 -10.04 4.64
CA ASP A 188 20.35 -10.05 3.18
C ASP A 188 19.41 -11.18 2.74
N PHE A 189 18.44 -10.88 1.86
CA PHE A 189 17.47 -11.86 1.38
C PHE A 189 18.11 -13.08 0.72
N THR A 190 19.18 -12.88 -0.04
CA THR A 190 19.87 -13.97 -0.74
C THR A 190 20.58 -14.91 0.23
N VAL A 191 21.27 -14.36 1.24
CA VAL A 191 21.95 -15.15 2.28
C VAL A 191 20.95 -15.89 3.14
N VAL A 192 19.86 -15.22 3.56
CA VAL A 192 18.82 -15.83 4.39
C VAL A 192 18.08 -16.94 3.62
N SER A 193 17.84 -16.77 2.32
CA SER A 193 17.18 -17.81 1.49
C SER A 193 18.00 -19.08 1.33
N LEU A 194 19.34 -18.96 1.39
CA LEU A 194 20.27 -20.10 1.30
C LEU A 194 20.54 -20.76 2.65
N SER A 195 20.08 -20.18 3.74
CA SER A 195 20.30 -20.73 5.09
C SER A 195 19.34 -21.88 5.40
N ASP A 196 19.87 -22.99 5.90
CA ASP A 196 19.08 -24.15 6.32
C ASP A 196 18.41 -23.88 7.68
N MET A 197 17.16 -23.40 7.62
CA MET A 197 16.35 -23.20 8.83
C MET A 197 15.51 -24.46 9.11
N SER A 198 15.59 -24.98 10.35
CA SER A 198 14.71 -26.08 10.77
C SER A 198 13.23 -25.68 10.67
N LEU A 199 12.36 -26.63 10.35
CA LEU A 199 10.92 -26.38 10.23
C LEU A 199 10.31 -25.74 11.49
N SER A 200 10.77 -26.15 12.68
CA SER A 200 10.32 -25.58 13.94
C SER A 200 10.72 -24.10 14.08
N GLY A 201 11.95 -23.76 13.67
CA GLY A 201 12.45 -22.38 13.63
C GLY A 201 11.65 -21.53 12.63
N GLN A 202 11.45 -22.03 11.40
CA GLN A 202 10.62 -21.35 10.39
C GLN A 202 9.22 -21.05 10.90
N LYS A 203 8.54 -21.99 11.60
CA LYS A 203 7.19 -21.78 12.13
C LYS A 203 7.11 -20.64 13.14
N VAL A 204 8.09 -20.52 14.02
CA VAL A 204 8.12 -19.44 15.02
C VAL A 204 8.37 -18.08 14.37
N LEU A 205 9.34 -18.00 13.47
CA LEU A 205 9.64 -16.79 12.70
C LEU A 205 8.44 -16.37 11.85
N TRP A 206 7.82 -17.32 11.18
CA TRP A 206 6.66 -17.10 10.32
C TRP A 206 5.50 -16.42 11.07
N LEU A 207 5.18 -16.87 12.29
CA LEU A 207 4.09 -16.28 13.09
C LEU A 207 4.32 -14.79 13.38
N GLY A 208 5.56 -14.38 13.67
CA GLY A 208 5.86 -12.97 13.94
C GLY A 208 5.77 -12.09 12.72
N PHE A 209 6.27 -12.55 11.56
CA PHE A 209 6.10 -11.83 10.31
C PHE A 209 4.64 -11.79 9.88
N PHE A 210 3.93 -12.92 9.98
CA PHE A 210 2.51 -12.99 9.66
C PHE A 210 1.67 -12.01 10.46
N LEU A 211 1.91 -11.89 11.78
CA LEU A 211 1.17 -10.96 12.62
C LEU A 211 1.34 -9.50 12.16
N SER A 212 2.57 -9.10 11.81
CA SER A 212 2.86 -7.76 11.28
C SER A 212 2.08 -7.49 9.99
N PHE A 213 2.13 -8.42 9.04
CA PHE A 213 1.44 -8.27 7.77
C PHE A 213 -0.09 -8.39 7.91
N ALA A 214 -0.60 -9.24 8.80
CA ALA A 214 -2.03 -9.39 9.07
C ALA A 214 -2.65 -8.11 9.65
N VAL A 215 -1.93 -7.38 10.48
CA VAL A 215 -2.36 -6.07 10.96
C VAL A 215 -2.41 -5.05 9.82
N LYS A 216 -1.42 -5.05 8.92
CA LYS A 216 -1.30 -4.07 7.84
C LYS A 216 -2.22 -4.34 6.66
N THR A 217 -2.56 -5.63 6.35
CA THR A 217 -3.54 -6.03 5.29
C THR A 217 -5.00 -5.84 5.62
N PRO A 218 -5.37 -5.43 6.65
CA PRO A 218 -6.18 -5.58 7.86
C PRO A 218 -7.05 -6.86 7.85
N LEU A 219 -6.48 -7.96 8.29
CA LEU A 219 -7.24 -9.21 8.53
C LEU A 219 -8.02 -9.13 9.86
N ALA A 220 -9.16 -9.80 9.95
CA ALA A 220 -9.86 -9.94 11.22
C ALA A 220 -9.00 -10.74 12.22
N PRO A 221 -8.89 -10.27 13.50
CA PRO A 221 -9.61 -9.18 14.16
C PRO A 221 -8.94 -7.79 14.04
N PHE A 222 -7.82 -7.65 13.34
CA PHE A 222 -6.96 -6.46 13.35
C PHE A 222 -7.39 -5.35 12.36
N HIS A 223 -8.58 -5.42 11.77
CA HIS A 223 -9.04 -4.55 10.68
C HIS A 223 -9.61 -3.19 11.12
N MET A 224 -9.88 -2.97 12.40
CA MET A 224 -10.67 -1.82 12.89
C MET A 224 -10.03 -0.44 12.65
N TRP A 225 -8.73 -0.39 12.44
CA TRP A 225 -8.01 0.86 12.21
C TRP A 225 -8.27 1.44 10.81
N LEU A 226 -8.40 0.57 9.79
CA LEU A 226 -8.47 0.98 8.38
C LEU A 226 -9.71 1.83 8.06
N PRO A 227 -10.96 1.42 8.38
CA PRO A 227 -12.13 2.24 8.07
C PRO A 227 -12.11 3.60 8.76
N ARG A 228 -11.58 3.66 9.98
CA ARG A 228 -11.44 4.92 10.74
C ARG A 228 -10.37 5.83 10.14
N ALA A 229 -9.21 5.26 9.76
CA ALA A 229 -8.16 6.01 9.10
C ALA A 229 -8.65 6.60 7.76
N HIS A 230 -9.33 5.81 6.92
CA HIS A 230 -9.89 6.29 5.65
C HIS A 230 -10.99 7.34 5.82
N ALA A 231 -11.87 7.16 6.80
CA ALA A 231 -12.94 8.13 7.04
C ALA A 231 -12.38 9.52 7.40
N GLU A 232 -11.31 9.56 8.18
CA GLU A 232 -10.74 10.81 8.69
C GLU A 232 -9.60 11.38 7.83
N ALA A 233 -8.91 10.56 7.05
CA ALA A 233 -7.80 11.01 6.21
C ALA A 233 -8.24 12.06 5.16
N PRO A 234 -7.37 13.04 4.82
CA PRO A 234 -7.59 13.88 3.65
C PRO A 234 -7.65 13.01 2.39
N LEU A 235 -8.18 13.55 1.30
CA LEU A 235 -8.42 12.77 0.08
C LEU A 235 -7.14 12.05 -0.42
N ALA A 236 -6.03 12.79 -0.59
CA ALA A 236 -4.77 12.18 -1.00
C ALA A 236 -4.25 11.11 -0.02
N GLY A 237 -4.45 11.30 1.29
CA GLY A 237 -4.13 10.29 2.30
C GLY A 237 -4.94 9.01 2.09
N SER A 238 -6.23 9.10 1.79
CA SER A 238 -7.07 7.94 1.49
C SER A 238 -6.66 7.25 0.18
N ILE A 239 -6.29 8.02 -0.85
CA ILE A 239 -5.78 7.51 -2.13
C ILE A 239 -4.51 6.69 -1.91
N LEU A 240 -3.53 7.24 -1.18
CA LEU A 240 -2.25 6.57 -0.93
C LEU A 240 -2.39 5.33 -0.03
N LEU A 241 -3.23 5.42 1.03
CA LEU A 241 -3.55 4.28 1.90
C LEU A 241 -4.14 3.12 1.10
N ALA A 242 -5.15 3.37 0.28
CA ALA A 242 -5.81 2.34 -0.51
C ALA A 242 -4.93 1.84 -1.67
N GLY A 243 -4.23 2.77 -2.34
CA GLY A 243 -3.43 2.50 -3.53
C GLY A 243 -2.19 1.65 -3.25
N VAL A 244 -1.39 2.06 -2.26
CA VAL A 244 -0.05 1.50 -2.06
C VAL A 244 0.17 0.91 -0.67
N PHE A 245 -0.32 1.57 0.38
CA PHE A 245 0.02 1.21 1.75
C PHE A 245 -0.39 -0.22 2.13
N LEU A 246 -1.56 -0.69 1.68
CA LEU A 246 -2.02 -2.07 1.88
C LEU A 246 -1.14 -3.09 1.13
N LYS A 247 -0.56 -2.69 -0.02
CA LYS A 247 0.27 -3.56 -0.87
C LYS A 247 1.66 -3.79 -0.31
N LEU A 248 2.11 -2.96 0.64
CA LEU A 248 3.34 -3.24 1.38
C LEU A 248 3.29 -4.60 2.08
N ALA A 249 2.14 -4.93 2.66
CA ALA A 249 1.96 -6.23 3.31
C ALA A 249 1.83 -7.37 2.28
N THR A 250 1.14 -7.14 1.15
CA THR A 250 1.07 -8.12 0.04
C THR A 250 2.48 -8.46 -0.46
N TYR A 251 3.32 -7.44 -0.66
CA TYR A 251 4.73 -7.63 -1.03
C TYR A 251 5.50 -8.38 0.06
N GLY A 252 5.27 -8.05 1.34
CA GLY A 252 5.88 -8.74 2.47
C GLY A 252 5.51 -10.23 2.54
N TYR A 253 4.25 -10.59 2.29
CA TYR A 253 3.84 -12.00 2.20
C TYR A 253 4.58 -12.72 1.08
N LEU A 254 4.63 -12.14 -0.11
CA LEU A 254 5.31 -12.72 -1.27
C LEU A 254 6.81 -12.88 -1.04
N ARG A 255 7.46 -11.83 -0.58
CA ARG A 255 8.92 -11.78 -0.47
C ARG A 255 9.45 -12.55 0.72
N ILE A 256 8.80 -12.44 1.89
CA ILE A 256 9.33 -12.96 3.15
C ILE A 256 8.67 -14.29 3.50
N LEU A 257 7.34 -14.38 3.57
CA LEU A 257 6.71 -15.61 4.02
C LEU A 257 6.76 -16.71 2.96
N ILE A 258 6.38 -16.40 1.73
CA ILE A 258 6.38 -17.39 0.64
C ILE A 258 7.82 -17.61 0.14
N GLY A 259 8.62 -16.54 0.02
CA GLY A 259 9.97 -16.61 -0.53
C GLY A 259 11.01 -17.21 0.42
N LEU A 260 11.01 -16.83 1.72
CA LEU A 260 12.04 -17.28 2.67
C LEU A 260 11.61 -18.44 3.57
N MET A 261 10.29 -18.67 3.75
CA MET A 261 9.76 -19.68 4.67
C MET A 261 8.64 -20.54 4.00
N PRO A 262 8.93 -21.23 2.89
CA PRO A 262 7.90 -21.95 2.12
C PRO A 262 7.27 -23.09 2.91
N ASP A 263 8.05 -23.83 3.71
CA ASP A 263 7.57 -24.98 4.49
C ASP A 263 6.61 -24.54 5.59
N ALA A 264 6.94 -23.48 6.32
CA ALA A 264 6.04 -22.93 7.33
C ALA A 264 4.79 -22.31 6.68
N THR A 265 4.93 -21.69 5.50
CA THR A 265 3.81 -21.12 4.75
C THR A 265 2.81 -22.22 4.34
N SER A 266 3.28 -23.35 3.82
CA SER A 266 2.42 -24.48 3.49
C SER A 266 1.71 -25.07 4.72
N TYR A 267 2.41 -25.16 5.86
CA TYR A 267 1.84 -25.64 7.11
C TYR A 267 0.74 -24.73 7.66
N PHE A 268 0.91 -23.38 7.59
CA PHE A 268 -0.06 -22.42 8.10
C PHE A 268 -1.10 -21.96 7.07
N SER A 269 -0.99 -22.38 5.81
CA SER A 269 -1.92 -22.02 4.75
C SER A 269 -3.39 -22.25 5.12
N PRO A 270 -3.83 -23.39 5.70
CA PRO A 270 -5.23 -23.61 6.11
C PRO A 270 -5.71 -22.59 7.15
N LEU A 271 -4.84 -22.23 8.11
CA LEU A 271 -5.15 -21.23 9.12
C LEU A 271 -5.38 -19.85 8.49
N VAL A 272 -4.47 -19.46 7.60
CA VAL A 272 -4.57 -18.14 6.93
C VAL A 272 -5.80 -18.08 6.05
N GLN A 273 -6.09 -19.13 5.29
CA GLN A 273 -7.28 -19.21 4.45
C GLN A 273 -8.58 -19.09 5.28
N THR A 274 -8.66 -19.76 6.44
CA THR A 274 -9.83 -19.63 7.32
C THR A 274 -9.99 -18.19 7.84
N ILE A 275 -8.92 -17.54 8.27
CA ILE A 275 -8.94 -16.14 8.71
C ILE A 275 -9.36 -15.22 7.55
N ALA A 276 -8.86 -15.46 6.35
CA ALA A 276 -9.19 -14.66 5.18
C ALA A 276 -10.66 -14.82 4.77
N VAL A 277 -11.23 -16.04 4.81
CA VAL A 277 -12.67 -16.27 4.55
C VAL A 277 -13.53 -15.58 5.61
N VAL A 278 -13.18 -15.69 6.88
CA VAL A 278 -13.90 -14.97 7.96
C VAL A 278 -13.82 -13.45 7.75
N THR A 279 -12.66 -12.93 7.37
CA THR A 279 -12.48 -11.51 7.06
C THR A 279 -13.34 -11.08 5.87
N LEU A 280 -13.37 -11.87 4.80
CA LEU A 280 -14.17 -11.62 3.61
C LEU A 280 -15.67 -11.53 3.94
N ILE A 281 -16.20 -12.51 4.64
CA ILE A 281 -17.63 -12.55 5.01
C ILE A 281 -17.97 -11.39 5.95
N TYR A 282 -17.18 -11.19 6.99
CA TYR A 282 -17.43 -10.14 7.97
C TYR A 282 -17.36 -8.74 7.34
N SER A 283 -16.33 -8.43 6.54
CA SER A 283 -16.19 -7.11 5.91
C SER A 283 -17.26 -6.85 4.86
N SER A 284 -17.64 -7.85 4.05
CA SER A 284 -18.71 -7.71 3.06
C SER A 284 -20.08 -7.48 3.71
N LEU A 285 -20.41 -8.17 4.80
CA LEU A 285 -21.62 -7.90 5.57
C LEU A 285 -21.59 -6.53 6.25
N ALA A 286 -20.41 -6.11 6.73
CA ALA A 286 -20.26 -4.78 7.33
C ALA A 286 -20.46 -3.66 6.31
N THR A 287 -20.07 -3.82 5.03
CA THR A 287 -20.30 -2.82 3.98
C THR A 287 -21.78 -2.51 3.78
N LEU A 288 -22.66 -3.50 3.89
CA LEU A 288 -24.13 -3.34 3.72
C LEU A 288 -24.77 -2.42 4.77
N ARG A 289 -24.14 -2.28 5.93
CA ARG A 289 -24.69 -1.50 7.06
C ARG A 289 -24.02 -0.13 7.23
N GLN A 290 -23.03 0.22 6.38
CA GLN A 290 -22.36 1.51 6.49
C GLN A 290 -23.29 2.67 6.12
N VAL A 291 -23.20 3.73 6.91
CA VAL A 291 -23.91 5.00 6.68
C VAL A 291 -22.98 6.04 6.03
N ASP A 292 -21.68 5.91 6.28
CA ASP A 292 -20.63 6.79 5.75
C ASP A 292 -20.06 6.20 4.44
N PHE A 293 -20.05 7.00 3.38
CA PHE A 293 -19.57 6.58 2.05
C PHE A 293 -18.08 6.20 2.06
N LYS A 294 -17.23 6.97 2.75
CA LYS A 294 -15.80 6.63 2.84
C LYS A 294 -15.57 5.32 3.60
N ALA A 295 -16.33 5.09 4.66
CA ALA A 295 -16.26 3.84 5.41
C ALA A 295 -16.73 2.64 4.58
N LEU A 296 -17.77 2.81 3.74
CA LEU A 296 -18.25 1.76 2.83
C LEU A 296 -17.14 1.33 1.87
N VAL A 297 -16.48 2.29 1.20
CA VAL A 297 -15.35 2.00 0.29
C VAL A 297 -14.18 1.34 1.04
N ALA A 298 -13.90 1.77 2.28
CA ALA A 298 -12.84 1.17 3.09
C ALA A 298 -13.14 -0.30 3.46
N TYR A 299 -14.38 -0.64 3.82
CA TYR A 299 -14.76 -2.03 4.10
C TYR A 299 -14.75 -2.91 2.83
N SER A 300 -15.11 -2.37 1.66
CA SER A 300 -14.94 -3.11 0.40
C SER A 300 -13.46 -3.39 0.10
N SER A 301 -12.56 -2.48 0.44
CA SER A 301 -11.12 -2.71 0.30
C SER A 301 -10.62 -3.86 1.20
N ILE A 302 -11.17 -4.02 2.42
CA ILE A 302 -10.85 -5.15 3.30
C ILE A 302 -11.27 -6.48 2.67
N SER A 303 -12.46 -6.53 2.04
CA SER A 303 -12.94 -7.76 1.39
C SER A 303 -12.08 -8.15 0.19
N HIS A 304 -11.68 -7.20 -0.67
CA HIS A 304 -10.77 -7.48 -1.79
C HIS A 304 -9.39 -7.93 -1.32
N MET A 305 -8.84 -7.29 -0.28
CA MET A 305 -7.55 -7.73 0.29
C MET A 305 -7.63 -9.13 0.91
N ALA A 306 -8.78 -9.52 1.45
CA ALA A 306 -8.97 -10.90 1.92
C ALA A 306 -8.92 -11.92 0.77
N ILE A 307 -9.47 -11.60 -0.42
CA ILE A 307 -9.35 -12.45 -1.62
C ILE A 307 -7.88 -12.52 -2.09
N VAL A 308 -7.15 -11.39 -2.04
CA VAL A 308 -5.71 -11.39 -2.33
C VAL A 308 -4.97 -12.39 -1.43
N ILE A 309 -5.25 -12.39 -0.13
CA ILE A 309 -4.63 -13.34 0.81
C ILE A 309 -5.02 -14.78 0.50
N LEU A 310 -6.27 -15.05 0.16
CA LEU A 310 -6.72 -16.37 -0.28
C LEU A 310 -5.91 -16.88 -1.48
N GLY A 311 -5.71 -16.03 -2.49
CA GLY A 311 -4.91 -16.37 -3.66
C GLY A 311 -3.43 -16.57 -3.33
N LEU A 312 -2.82 -15.74 -2.48
CA LEU A 312 -1.42 -15.88 -2.08
C LEU A 312 -1.14 -17.20 -1.34
N PHE A 313 -2.05 -17.62 -0.48
CA PHE A 313 -1.90 -18.84 0.32
C PHE A 313 -2.60 -20.08 -0.29
N SER A 314 -2.92 -20.03 -1.58
CA SER A 314 -3.43 -21.20 -2.31
C SER A 314 -2.34 -22.26 -2.60
N ASN A 315 -1.07 -21.88 -2.48
CA ASN A 315 0.10 -22.68 -2.86
C ASN A 315 0.12 -23.08 -4.36
N THR A 316 -0.61 -22.35 -5.20
CA THR A 316 -0.65 -22.56 -6.65
C THR A 316 -0.13 -21.32 -7.38
N ILE A 317 0.54 -21.50 -8.52
CA ILE A 317 1.05 -20.39 -9.35
C ILE A 317 -0.11 -19.50 -9.80
N VAL A 318 -1.20 -20.10 -10.25
CA VAL A 318 -2.39 -19.39 -10.74
C VAL A 318 -3.00 -18.49 -9.65
N GLY A 319 -3.07 -18.98 -8.40
CA GLY A 319 -3.58 -18.19 -7.29
C GLY A 319 -2.67 -17.02 -6.92
N ILE A 320 -1.35 -17.22 -6.94
CA ILE A 320 -0.37 -16.17 -6.66
C ILE A 320 -0.40 -15.08 -7.74
N GLU A 321 -0.42 -15.47 -9.02
CA GLU A 321 -0.55 -14.53 -10.15
C GLU A 321 -1.86 -13.73 -10.06
N GLY A 322 -2.97 -14.41 -9.76
CA GLY A 322 -4.27 -13.78 -9.52
C GLY A 322 -4.23 -12.76 -8.38
N ALA A 323 -3.59 -13.10 -7.28
CA ALA A 323 -3.45 -12.22 -6.13
C ALA A 323 -2.59 -10.97 -6.44
N ILE A 324 -1.52 -11.11 -7.20
CA ILE A 324 -0.69 -9.99 -7.67
C ILE A 324 -1.52 -9.08 -8.59
N ALA A 325 -2.20 -9.67 -9.59
CA ALA A 325 -3.05 -8.92 -10.51
C ALA A 325 -4.17 -8.17 -9.78
N LEU A 326 -4.84 -8.82 -8.82
CA LEU A 326 -5.87 -8.21 -7.99
C LEU A 326 -5.32 -7.07 -7.12
N SER A 327 -4.11 -7.23 -6.57
CA SER A 327 -3.46 -6.19 -5.76
C SER A 327 -3.22 -4.92 -6.56
N ILE A 328 -2.75 -5.05 -7.81
CA ILE A 328 -2.50 -3.92 -8.72
C ILE A 328 -3.83 -3.28 -9.15
N ALA A 329 -4.81 -4.10 -9.56
CA ALA A 329 -6.14 -3.65 -9.96
C ALA A 329 -6.84 -2.87 -8.85
N HIS A 330 -6.90 -3.43 -7.64
CA HIS A 330 -7.42 -2.76 -6.46
C HIS A 330 -6.64 -1.46 -6.16
N GLY A 331 -5.32 -1.45 -6.41
CA GLY A 331 -4.46 -0.27 -6.25
C GLY A 331 -4.85 0.91 -7.13
N VAL A 332 -5.56 0.70 -8.22
CA VAL A 332 -6.08 1.75 -9.11
C VAL A 332 -7.56 2.04 -8.84
N ILE A 333 -8.38 1.00 -8.69
CA ILE A 333 -9.84 1.14 -8.57
C ILE A 333 -10.25 1.75 -7.23
N SER A 334 -9.66 1.31 -6.12
CA SER A 334 -10.01 1.84 -4.80
C SER A 334 -9.65 3.33 -4.65
N PRO A 335 -8.47 3.83 -5.06
CA PRO A 335 -8.20 5.26 -5.17
C PRO A 335 -9.20 6.01 -6.05
N ALA A 336 -9.61 5.46 -7.20
CA ALA A 336 -10.61 6.08 -8.06
C ALA A 336 -11.96 6.22 -7.33
N MET A 337 -12.40 5.21 -6.58
CA MET A 337 -13.58 5.29 -5.73
C MET A 337 -13.44 6.36 -4.65
N PHE A 338 -12.28 6.45 -3.98
CA PHE A 338 -12.05 7.50 -2.99
C PHE A 338 -12.02 8.90 -3.59
N THR A 339 -11.51 9.08 -4.82
CA THR A 339 -11.54 10.39 -5.50
C THR A 339 -12.96 10.83 -5.81
N LEU A 340 -13.83 9.91 -6.23
CA LEU A 340 -15.23 10.22 -6.51
C LEU A 340 -16.01 10.52 -5.22
N VAL A 341 -15.85 9.69 -4.20
CA VAL A 341 -16.58 9.84 -2.93
C VAL A 341 -16.01 10.95 -2.06
N GLY A 342 -14.69 10.99 -1.90
CA GLY A 342 -14.00 11.94 -1.03
C GLY A 342 -13.73 13.28 -1.67
N GLY A 343 -13.34 13.32 -2.95
CA GLY A 343 -13.06 14.55 -3.68
C GLY A 343 -14.32 15.18 -4.25
N VAL A 344 -15.04 14.45 -5.12
CA VAL A 344 -16.17 15.06 -5.84
C VAL A 344 -17.39 15.27 -4.94
N LEU A 345 -17.79 14.26 -4.15
CA LEU A 345 -19.00 14.41 -3.31
C LEU A 345 -18.70 15.18 -2.02
N TYR A 346 -17.73 14.72 -1.23
CA TYR A 346 -17.49 15.31 0.08
C TYR A 346 -17.04 16.77 0.01
N ASP A 347 -16.17 17.12 -0.94
CA ASP A 347 -15.66 18.50 -1.06
C ASP A 347 -16.75 19.49 -1.51
N ARG A 348 -17.78 19.01 -2.22
CA ARG A 348 -18.91 19.86 -2.64
C ARG A 348 -20.01 19.98 -1.59
N PHE A 349 -20.34 18.89 -0.91
CA PHE A 349 -21.50 18.81 -0.03
C PHE A 349 -21.15 18.78 1.47
N HIS A 350 -19.89 18.60 1.82
CA HIS A 350 -19.35 18.52 3.18
C HIS A 350 -20.06 17.51 4.09
N THR A 351 -20.70 16.50 3.51
CA THR A 351 -21.33 15.38 4.23
C THR A 351 -20.84 14.05 3.68
N ARG A 352 -20.78 13.01 4.50
CA ARG A 352 -20.40 11.65 4.11
C ARG A 352 -21.57 10.68 4.18
N VAL A 353 -22.73 11.15 4.66
CA VAL A 353 -23.92 10.30 4.89
C VAL A 353 -24.62 10.01 3.59
N ILE A 354 -24.69 8.71 3.24
CA ILE A 354 -25.24 8.21 1.96
C ILE A 354 -26.69 8.67 1.74
N ARG A 355 -27.48 8.76 2.81
CA ARG A 355 -28.91 9.10 2.74
C ARG A 355 -29.15 10.47 2.09
N TYR A 356 -28.22 11.40 2.17
CA TYR A 356 -28.37 12.75 1.60
C TYR A 356 -28.07 12.83 0.10
N TYR A 357 -27.56 11.76 -0.51
CA TYR A 357 -27.15 11.74 -1.91
C TYR A 357 -28.17 11.13 -2.87
N ARG A 358 -29.46 11.21 -2.54
CA ARG A 358 -30.53 10.67 -3.39
C ARG A 358 -30.77 11.56 -4.62
N GLY A 359 -30.97 10.93 -5.78
CA GLY A 359 -31.33 11.62 -7.03
C GLY A 359 -30.20 12.38 -7.72
N LEU A 360 -28.94 12.19 -7.33
CA LEU A 360 -27.77 12.90 -7.90
C LEU A 360 -27.56 12.64 -9.41
N THR A 361 -28.10 11.55 -9.95
CA THR A 361 -28.00 11.23 -11.39
C THR A 361 -28.58 12.32 -12.28
N VAL A 362 -29.63 13.00 -11.82
CA VAL A 362 -30.25 14.11 -12.55
C VAL A 362 -29.37 15.36 -12.56
N TYR A 363 -28.73 15.67 -11.43
CA TYR A 363 -27.93 16.89 -11.27
C TYR A 363 -26.47 16.71 -11.71
N MET A 364 -25.93 15.50 -11.63
CA MET A 364 -24.53 15.19 -11.91
C MET A 364 -24.41 13.91 -12.78
N PRO A 365 -24.87 13.92 -14.05
CA PRO A 365 -24.93 12.71 -14.89
C PRO A 365 -23.53 12.14 -15.20
N VAL A 366 -22.52 12.99 -15.44
CA VAL A 366 -21.14 12.55 -15.70
C VAL A 366 -20.54 11.86 -14.47
N PHE A 367 -20.75 12.45 -13.28
CA PHE A 367 -20.33 11.82 -12.02
C PHE A 367 -21.00 10.46 -11.84
N ALA A 368 -22.31 10.38 -12.08
CA ALA A 368 -23.08 9.13 -11.92
C ALA A 368 -22.57 8.04 -12.87
N ALA A 369 -22.25 8.39 -14.13
CA ALA A 369 -21.67 7.45 -15.10
C ALA A 369 -20.29 6.94 -14.66
N LEU A 370 -19.39 7.85 -14.24
CA LEU A 370 -18.05 7.47 -13.75
C LEU A 370 -18.14 6.63 -12.46
N PHE A 371 -19.03 7.00 -11.56
CA PHE A 371 -19.23 6.26 -10.31
C PHE A 371 -19.81 4.86 -10.59
N PHE A 372 -20.74 4.73 -11.54
CA PHE A 372 -21.26 3.43 -11.98
C PHE A 372 -20.15 2.55 -12.56
N VAL A 373 -19.32 3.08 -13.46
CA VAL A 373 -18.21 2.34 -14.07
C VAL A 373 -17.18 1.89 -13.00
N THR A 374 -16.80 2.78 -12.10
CA THR A 374 -15.85 2.43 -11.04
C THR A 374 -16.42 1.43 -10.04
N THR A 375 -17.71 1.52 -9.71
CA THR A 375 -18.37 0.52 -8.85
C THR A 375 -18.51 -0.82 -9.56
N ALA A 376 -18.81 -0.85 -10.87
CA ALA A 376 -18.82 -2.07 -11.67
C ALA A 376 -17.43 -2.75 -11.69
N PHE A 377 -16.35 -1.98 -11.85
CA PHE A 377 -15.00 -2.51 -11.77
C PHE A 377 -14.65 -3.00 -10.36
N ASN A 378 -15.13 -2.33 -9.32
CA ASN A 378 -14.95 -2.78 -7.94
C ASN A 378 -15.75 -4.07 -7.63
N MET A 379 -16.88 -4.29 -8.28
CA MET A 379 -17.66 -5.54 -8.20
C MET A 379 -17.10 -6.68 -9.08
N ALA A 380 -15.91 -6.49 -9.66
CA ALA A 380 -15.29 -7.47 -10.55
C ALA A 380 -16.20 -7.91 -11.72
N VAL A 381 -16.82 -6.96 -12.41
CA VAL A 381 -17.57 -7.23 -13.65
C VAL A 381 -16.59 -7.74 -14.72
N PRO A 382 -16.97 -8.76 -15.55
CA PRO A 382 -16.15 -9.24 -16.66
C PRO A 382 -15.56 -8.11 -17.50
N LEU A 383 -14.33 -8.29 -18.00
CA LEU A 383 -13.49 -7.30 -18.68
C LEU A 383 -12.76 -6.30 -17.74
N SER A 384 -12.99 -6.35 -16.43
CA SER A 384 -12.18 -5.60 -15.46
C SER A 384 -10.95 -6.41 -15.02
N LEU A 385 -9.85 -5.72 -14.69
CA LEU A 385 -8.66 -6.39 -14.14
C LEU A 385 -8.94 -7.02 -12.76
N ASN A 386 -9.86 -6.44 -11.98
CA ASN A 386 -10.34 -7.04 -10.73
C ASN A 386 -10.98 -8.42 -10.97
N TRP A 387 -11.81 -8.54 -12.01
CA TRP A 387 -12.42 -9.83 -12.37
C TRP A 387 -11.36 -10.89 -12.69
N VAL A 388 -10.36 -10.53 -13.48
CA VAL A 388 -9.25 -11.45 -13.80
C VAL A 388 -8.53 -11.89 -12.53
N GLY A 389 -8.17 -10.93 -11.68
CA GLY A 389 -7.49 -11.20 -10.41
C GLY A 389 -8.31 -12.05 -9.45
N GLU A 390 -9.60 -11.78 -9.28
CA GLU A 390 -10.50 -12.56 -8.41
C GLU A 390 -10.75 -13.96 -8.98
N ALA A 391 -11.00 -14.07 -10.28
CA ALA A 391 -11.24 -15.37 -10.92
C ALA A 391 -10.00 -16.28 -10.82
N LEU A 392 -8.79 -15.75 -11.08
CA LEU A 392 -7.55 -16.53 -10.96
C LEU A 392 -7.22 -16.87 -9.50
N SER A 393 -7.40 -15.94 -8.56
CA SER A 393 -7.13 -16.21 -7.15
C SER A 393 -8.10 -17.26 -6.57
N LEU A 394 -9.37 -17.24 -6.97
CA LEU A 394 -10.35 -18.25 -6.57
C LEU A 394 -10.09 -19.59 -7.28
N ALA A 395 -9.78 -19.58 -8.58
CA ALA A 395 -9.44 -20.79 -9.33
C ALA A 395 -8.18 -21.48 -8.77
N GLY A 396 -7.24 -20.70 -8.23
CA GLY A 396 -6.04 -21.25 -7.58
C GLY A 396 -6.29 -21.96 -6.26
N ILE A 397 -7.45 -21.77 -5.62
CA ILE A 397 -7.81 -22.43 -4.37
C ILE A 397 -8.42 -23.83 -4.64
N PHE A 398 -9.09 -24.01 -5.76
CA PHE A 398 -9.71 -25.26 -6.18
C PHE A 398 -8.80 -26.07 -7.10
#